data_47b30fbc6b4aacddd61ed65fdff10426
#
_entry.id   47b30fbc6b4aacddd61ed65fdff10426
#
_cell.length_a   1.000
_cell.length_b   1.000
_cell.length_c   1.000
_cell.angle_alpha   90.00
_cell.angle_beta   90.00
_cell.angle_gamma   90.00
#
_symmetry.space_group_name_H-M   'P 1'
#
loop_
_entity.id
_entity.type
_entity.pdbx_description
1 polymer ?
#
loop_
_entity_poly.entity_id
_entity_poly.type
_entity_poly.pdbx_seq_one_letter_code
_entity_poly.pdbx_strand_id
1 'polypeptide(L)'
;MTYQKIILAGGNGYLGSLLAKHFSNEAEQVIILARKPKAQIGNIKTIVWDGKTVGTWVSEMENADLLINLCGKNVNCRYTPKNQEEIINSRVLPTRLLGNVIKDLMAPPKLWINMSSATIYRHAEDHAQDEYTGEIGYGFSIDVCKAWERSFFENELPQTRMVTLRMGIALGRTDGAFPRLLNLVKLGLGGRQGDGKQYVNWVHEQDAVLTIEWLLNHKEINGIINCTAPDAVTNEVLMRTIRKAYGIPFGIPTPAWLLAIGAKIIGTETELILKSRWVKPAVLLDNGFEFQYSKIEEAVHDILSLRI
;
A
#
# COMPACT_ATOMS: atom_id res chain seq x y z
N MET A 1 23.08 -11.10 -8.75
CA MET A 1 21.87 -10.26 -8.78
C MET A 1 20.92 -10.86 -9.79
N THR A 2 19.67 -10.96 -9.41
CA THR A 2 18.63 -11.68 -10.19
C THR A 2 18.00 -10.78 -11.25
N TYR A 3 17.93 -9.47 -10.98
CA TYR A 3 17.26 -8.47 -11.85
C TYR A 3 18.27 -7.43 -12.36
N GLN A 4 18.01 -6.89 -13.54
CA GLN A 4 18.85 -5.82 -14.10
C GLN A 4 18.44 -4.45 -13.55
N LYS A 5 17.14 -4.11 -13.63
CA LYS A 5 16.68 -2.77 -13.28
C LYS A 5 15.30 -2.77 -12.66
N ILE A 6 15.18 -2.15 -11.48
CA ILE A 6 13.93 -1.92 -10.76
C ILE A 6 13.65 -0.42 -10.69
N ILE A 7 12.44 0.01 -11.07
CA ILE A 7 12.04 1.43 -11.05
C ILE A 7 10.91 1.64 -10.05
N LEU A 8 11.11 2.57 -9.13
CA LEU A 8 10.18 2.93 -8.07
C LEU A 8 9.68 4.37 -8.30
N ALA A 9 8.61 4.54 -9.07
CA ALA A 9 8.00 5.85 -9.31
C ALA A 9 7.27 6.34 -8.04
N GLY A 10 7.68 7.47 -7.48
CA GLY A 10 7.22 7.95 -6.17
C GLY A 10 7.87 7.23 -4.98
N GLY A 11 9.01 6.56 -5.18
CA GLY A 11 9.64 5.63 -4.22
C GLY A 11 10.28 6.26 -2.97
N ASN A 12 10.14 7.57 -2.73
CA ASN A 12 10.68 8.21 -1.51
C ASN A 12 9.84 7.99 -0.24
N GLY A 13 8.68 7.36 -0.35
CA GLY A 13 7.81 7.03 0.78
C GLY A 13 8.25 5.76 1.52
N TYR A 14 7.46 5.38 2.55
CA TYR A 14 7.73 4.23 3.40
C TYR A 14 7.92 2.92 2.61
N LEU A 15 6.90 2.48 1.88
CA LEU A 15 6.97 1.25 1.08
C LEU A 15 8.07 1.31 0.03
N GLY A 16 8.26 2.47 -0.62
CA GLY A 16 9.33 2.67 -1.59
C GLY A 16 10.73 2.52 -0.98
N SER A 17 10.92 2.94 0.27
CA SER A 17 12.20 2.76 0.99
C SER A 17 12.46 1.30 1.35
N LEU A 18 11.42 0.55 1.74
CA LEU A 18 11.52 -0.90 1.99
C LEU A 18 11.88 -1.66 0.71
N LEU A 19 11.18 -1.35 -0.39
CA LEU A 19 11.44 -1.95 -1.70
C LEU A 19 12.84 -1.62 -2.22
N ALA A 20 13.27 -0.35 -2.09
CA ALA A 20 14.61 0.05 -2.51
C ALA A 20 15.69 -0.70 -1.74
N LYS A 21 15.52 -0.87 -0.42
CA LYS A 21 16.44 -1.66 0.42
C LYS A 21 16.44 -3.13 0.03
N HIS A 22 15.28 -3.74 -0.20
CA HIS A 22 15.16 -5.14 -0.60
C HIS A 22 15.85 -5.38 -1.95
N PHE A 23 15.43 -4.64 -2.97
CA PHE A 23 15.95 -4.82 -4.33
C PHE A 23 17.39 -4.34 -4.51
N SER A 24 17.96 -3.58 -3.59
CA SER A 24 19.38 -3.24 -3.64
C SER A 24 20.32 -4.45 -3.54
N ASN A 25 19.84 -5.55 -2.96
CA ASN A 25 20.58 -6.81 -2.89
C ASN A 25 20.29 -7.74 -4.08
N GLU A 26 19.16 -7.54 -4.77
CA GLU A 26 18.64 -8.44 -5.81
C GLU A 26 18.80 -7.90 -7.24
N ALA A 27 18.95 -6.59 -7.41
CA ALA A 27 19.05 -5.94 -8.71
C ALA A 27 20.37 -5.23 -8.92
N GLU A 28 20.81 -5.10 -10.18
CA GLU A 28 22.00 -4.32 -10.54
C GLU A 28 21.77 -2.82 -10.34
N GLN A 29 20.56 -2.35 -10.61
CA GLN A 29 20.16 -0.96 -10.47
C GLN A 29 18.76 -0.82 -9.85
N VAL A 30 18.64 0.06 -8.87
CA VAL A 30 17.35 0.51 -8.31
C VAL A 30 17.21 2.00 -8.55
N ILE A 31 16.21 2.39 -9.34
CA ILE A 31 15.97 3.77 -9.72
C ILE A 31 14.72 4.29 -9.03
N ILE A 32 14.89 5.33 -8.25
CA ILE A 32 13.78 6.02 -7.59
C ILE A 32 13.43 7.29 -8.39
N LEU A 33 12.23 7.35 -8.94
CA LEU A 33 11.70 8.58 -9.53
C LEU A 33 11.00 9.39 -8.44
N ALA A 34 11.50 10.59 -8.14
CA ALA A 34 10.98 11.40 -7.05
C ALA A 34 11.14 12.91 -7.29
N ARG A 35 10.30 13.72 -6.64
CA ARG A 35 10.30 15.18 -6.76
C ARG A 35 11.55 15.85 -6.17
N LYS A 36 12.22 15.19 -5.25
CA LYS A 36 13.43 15.71 -4.61
C LYS A 36 14.56 14.72 -4.80
N PRO A 37 15.73 15.18 -5.22
CA PRO A 37 16.91 14.33 -5.35
C PRO A 37 17.34 13.82 -3.97
N LYS A 38 17.94 12.63 -3.96
CA LYS A 38 18.69 12.10 -2.83
C LYS A 38 20.06 11.67 -3.32
N ALA A 39 21.05 11.67 -2.43
CA ALA A 39 22.36 11.12 -2.73
C ALA A 39 22.23 9.66 -3.15
N GLN A 40 23.02 9.24 -4.11
CA GLN A 40 23.13 7.84 -4.50
C GLN A 40 23.73 7.02 -3.34
N ILE A 41 23.13 5.86 -3.07
CA ILE A 41 23.62 4.91 -2.05
C ILE A 41 23.77 3.55 -2.74
N GLY A 42 25.02 3.11 -2.93
CA GLY A 42 25.31 1.87 -3.66
C GLY A 42 24.73 1.91 -5.09
N ASN A 43 23.87 0.96 -5.41
CA ASN A 43 23.16 0.83 -6.69
C ASN A 43 21.79 1.53 -6.71
N ILE A 44 21.42 2.25 -5.63
CA ILE A 44 20.17 3.01 -5.55
C ILE A 44 20.43 4.44 -6.03
N LYS A 45 19.81 4.83 -7.15
CA LYS A 45 19.89 6.17 -7.74
C LYS A 45 18.55 6.87 -7.71
N THR A 46 18.51 8.15 -7.34
CA THR A 46 17.29 8.98 -7.41
C THR A 46 17.36 9.92 -8.59
N ILE A 47 16.32 9.92 -9.43
CA ILE A 47 16.14 10.81 -10.55
C ILE A 47 14.98 11.74 -10.28
N VAL A 48 15.16 13.01 -10.58
CA VAL A 48 14.12 14.02 -10.37
C VAL A 48 12.99 13.81 -11.37
N TRP A 49 11.78 13.70 -10.85
CA TRP A 49 10.55 13.51 -11.60
C TRP A 49 9.37 14.20 -10.90
N ASP A 50 8.63 15.00 -11.61
CA ASP A 50 7.48 15.72 -11.05
C ASP A 50 6.16 14.94 -11.09
N GLY A 51 6.13 13.81 -11.80
CA GLY A 51 4.94 12.99 -12.03
C GLY A 51 3.96 13.58 -13.05
N LYS A 52 4.36 14.58 -13.82
CA LYS A 52 3.48 15.32 -14.74
C LYS A 52 4.07 15.51 -16.13
N THR A 53 5.38 15.65 -16.23
CA THR A 53 6.06 15.98 -17.48
C THR A 53 7.06 14.91 -17.91
N VAL A 54 7.18 14.73 -19.22
CA VAL A 54 8.23 13.91 -19.84
C VAL A 54 9.57 14.56 -19.61
N GLY A 55 10.62 13.78 -19.36
CA GLY A 55 11.97 14.30 -19.11
C GLY A 55 13.04 13.22 -19.24
N THR A 56 14.24 13.49 -18.76
CA THR A 56 15.39 12.56 -18.85
C THR A 56 15.19 11.22 -18.16
N TRP A 57 14.23 11.11 -17.26
CA TRP A 57 13.87 9.88 -16.58
C TRP A 57 13.31 8.78 -17.52
N VAL A 58 12.84 9.17 -18.71
CA VAL A 58 12.26 8.24 -19.69
C VAL A 58 13.27 7.20 -20.14
N SER A 59 14.52 7.60 -20.39
CA SER A 59 15.58 6.66 -20.81
C SER A 59 15.88 5.57 -19.77
N GLU A 60 15.58 5.83 -18.51
CA GLU A 60 15.75 4.82 -17.45
C GLU A 60 14.68 3.74 -17.49
N MET A 61 13.55 4.00 -18.17
CA MET A 61 12.45 3.04 -18.29
C MET A 61 12.78 1.87 -19.21
N GLU A 62 13.70 2.05 -20.14
CA GLU A 62 14.11 1.01 -21.09
C GLU A 62 14.74 -0.18 -20.38
N ASN A 63 14.34 -1.40 -20.78
CA ASN A 63 14.85 -2.67 -20.26
C ASN A 63 14.65 -2.87 -18.73
N ALA A 64 13.68 -2.21 -18.12
CA ALA A 64 13.39 -2.46 -16.71
C ALA A 64 12.67 -3.82 -16.53
N ASP A 65 13.08 -4.58 -15.50
CA ASP A 65 12.37 -5.80 -15.11
C ASP A 65 11.05 -5.46 -14.43
N LEU A 66 11.05 -4.38 -13.64
CA LEU A 66 9.91 -3.93 -12.87
C LEU A 66 9.81 -2.41 -12.84
N LEU A 67 8.61 -1.91 -13.08
CA LEU A 67 8.17 -0.57 -12.72
C LEU A 67 7.09 -0.67 -11.66
N ILE A 68 7.25 0.02 -10.53
CA ILE A 68 6.20 0.17 -9.52
C ILE A 68 5.78 1.63 -9.43
N ASN A 69 4.50 1.90 -9.61
CA ASN A 69 3.92 3.22 -9.36
C ASN A 69 3.40 3.32 -7.91
N LEU A 70 4.15 4.02 -7.07
CA LEU A 70 3.86 4.29 -5.66
C LEU A 70 3.32 5.72 -5.45
N CYS A 71 3.01 6.44 -6.53
CA CYS A 71 2.60 7.83 -6.45
C CYS A 71 1.25 8.00 -5.75
N GLY A 72 1.20 8.91 -4.80
CA GLY A 72 -0.04 9.27 -4.12
C GLY A 72 0.19 10.25 -2.97
N LYS A 73 -0.68 11.28 -2.89
CA LYS A 73 -0.77 12.11 -1.69
C LYS A 73 -1.31 11.28 -0.53
N ASN A 74 -0.77 11.50 0.67
CA ASN A 74 -1.28 10.87 1.88
C ASN A 74 -2.76 11.24 2.09
N VAL A 75 -3.61 10.23 2.28
CA VAL A 75 -5.06 10.37 2.49
C VAL A 75 -5.42 10.78 3.93
N ASN A 76 -4.45 10.77 4.84
CA ASN A 76 -4.64 11.18 6.22
C ASN A 76 -4.72 12.71 6.35
N CYS A 77 -5.75 13.29 5.77
CA CYS A 77 -6.08 14.72 5.80
C CYS A 77 -7.61 14.90 5.70
N ARG A 78 -8.10 16.12 5.99
CA ARG A 78 -9.52 16.46 5.75
C ARG A 78 -9.84 16.44 4.26
N TYR A 79 -10.97 15.85 3.88
CA TYR A 79 -11.42 15.73 2.49
C TYR A 79 -12.13 17.02 2.01
N THR A 80 -11.41 18.15 2.11
CA THR A 80 -11.84 19.39 1.44
C THR A 80 -11.79 19.21 -0.07
N PRO A 81 -12.56 20.01 -0.87
CA PRO A 81 -12.52 19.90 -2.34
C PRO A 81 -11.10 19.95 -2.91
N LYS A 82 -10.25 20.84 -2.40
CA LYS A 82 -8.83 20.94 -2.79
C LYS A 82 -8.05 19.65 -2.48
N ASN A 83 -8.20 19.11 -1.27
CA ASN A 83 -7.51 17.88 -0.88
C ASN A 83 -8.01 16.68 -1.68
N GLN A 84 -9.31 16.61 -1.98
CA GLN A 84 -9.89 15.57 -2.81
C GLN A 84 -9.30 15.59 -4.22
N GLU A 85 -9.24 16.75 -4.85
CA GLU A 85 -8.63 16.94 -6.15
C GLU A 85 -7.13 16.54 -6.15
N GLU A 86 -6.37 17.01 -5.17
CA GLU A 86 -4.95 16.68 -5.04
C GLU A 86 -4.72 15.18 -4.81
N ILE A 87 -5.58 14.50 -4.03
CA ILE A 87 -5.50 13.05 -3.77
C ILE A 87 -5.72 12.28 -5.07
N ILE A 88 -6.74 12.64 -5.87
CA ILE A 88 -7.02 12.00 -7.16
C ILE A 88 -5.87 12.29 -8.14
N ASN A 89 -5.54 13.55 -8.35
CA ASN A 89 -4.54 13.97 -9.33
C ASN A 89 -3.15 13.41 -9.04
N SER A 90 -2.76 13.27 -7.77
CA SER A 90 -1.47 12.68 -7.38
C SER A 90 -1.33 11.20 -7.76
N ARG A 91 -2.42 10.53 -8.16
CA ARG A 91 -2.48 9.13 -8.59
C ARG A 91 -2.70 9.02 -10.08
N VAL A 92 -3.73 9.67 -10.58
CA VAL A 92 -4.18 9.57 -11.97
C VAL A 92 -3.15 10.16 -12.95
N LEU A 93 -2.61 11.36 -12.65
CA LEU A 93 -1.68 12.03 -13.57
C LEU A 93 -0.38 11.24 -13.76
N PRO A 94 0.33 10.79 -12.70
CA PRO A 94 1.52 9.97 -12.87
C PRO A 94 1.23 8.65 -13.59
N THR A 95 0.09 8.00 -13.29
CA THR A 95 -0.28 6.74 -13.93
C THR A 95 -0.46 6.90 -15.44
N ARG A 96 -1.20 7.92 -15.87
CA ARG A 96 -1.37 8.24 -17.29
C ARG A 96 -0.06 8.60 -17.98
N LEU A 97 0.78 9.42 -17.32
CA LEU A 97 2.09 9.77 -17.85
C LEU A 97 2.97 8.56 -18.08
N LEU A 98 3.06 7.66 -17.09
CA LEU A 98 3.81 6.41 -17.20
C LEU A 98 3.29 5.54 -18.34
N GLY A 99 1.97 5.35 -18.42
CA GLY A 99 1.36 4.56 -19.49
C GLY A 99 1.64 5.12 -20.88
N ASN A 100 1.54 6.44 -21.05
CA ASN A 100 1.87 7.10 -22.32
C ASN A 100 3.34 6.90 -22.70
N VAL A 101 4.25 7.06 -21.74
CA VAL A 101 5.69 6.85 -21.99
C VAL A 101 6.00 5.41 -22.35
N ILE A 102 5.43 4.43 -21.63
CA ILE A 102 5.68 3.00 -21.86
C ILE A 102 5.31 2.59 -23.30
N LYS A 103 4.24 3.17 -23.86
CA LYS A 103 3.81 2.89 -25.25
C LYS A 103 4.87 3.21 -26.30
N ASP A 104 5.69 4.21 -26.04
CA ASP A 104 6.68 4.74 -26.98
C ASP A 104 8.09 4.16 -26.78
N LEU A 105 8.27 3.29 -25.77
CA LEU A 105 9.57 2.67 -25.50
C LEU A 105 9.87 1.52 -26.47
N MET A 106 11.13 1.37 -26.83
CA MET A 106 11.60 0.26 -27.66
C MET A 106 11.68 -1.08 -26.88
N ALA A 107 12.06 -1.00 -25.62
CA ALA A 107 12.13 -2.13 -24.70
C ALA A 107 11.45 -1.76 -23.36
N PRO A 108 10.11 -1.76 -23.31
CA PRO A 108 9.37 -1.31 -22.14
C PRO A 108 9.58 -2.22 -20.91
N PRO A 109 9.22 -1.76 -19.70
CA PRO A 109 9.27 -2.58 -18.50
C PRO A 109 8.51 -3.89 -18.67
N LYS A 110 9.11 -5.02 -18.23
CA LYS A 110 8.49 -6.35 -18.34
C LYS A 110 7.24 -6.47 -17.48
N LEU A 111 7.26 -5.84 -16.30
CA LEU A 111 6.14 -5.79 -15.36
C LEU A 111 5.92 -4.35 -14.90
N TRP A 112 4.69 -3.89 -14.98
CA TRP A 112 4.24 -2.66 -14.34
C TRP A 112 3.24 -2.96 -13.23
N ILE A 113 3.63 -2.71 -11.98
CA ILE A 113 2.73 -2.78 -10.82
C ILE A 113 2.24 -1.36 -10.51
N ASN A 114 0.94 -1.16 -10.56
CA ASN A 114 0.31 0.05 -10.08
C ASN A 114 -0.29 -0.19 -8.70
N MET A 115 0.10 0.63 -7.72
CA MET A 115 -0.51 0.53 -6.40
C MET A 115 -1.99 0.94 -6.46
N SER A 116 -2.79 0.29 -5.65
CA SER A 116 -4.18 0.63 -5.36
C SER A 116 -4.46 0.36 -3.88
N SER A 117 -5.69 0.31 -3.46
CA SER A 117 -6.04 0.03 -2.06
C SER A 117 -7.23 -0.91 -1.95
N ALA A 118 -7.13 -1.87 -1.05
CA ALA A 118 -8.24 -2.74 -0.67
C ALA A 118 -9.44 -1.97 -0.05
N THR A 119 -9.28 -0.68 0.19
CA THR A 119 -10.39 0.24 0.54
C THR A 119 -11.46 0.34 -0.55
N ILE A 120 -11.16 -0.07 -1.79
CA ILE A 120 -12.12 -0.05 -2.91
C ILE A 120 -13.35 -0.92 -2.65
N TYR A 121 -13.22 -1.98 -1.87
CA TYR A 121 -14.34 -2.84 -1.52
C TYR A 121 -15.33 -2.15 -0.58
N ARG A 122 -16.59 -2.64 -0.59
CA ARG A 122 -17.62 -2.13 0.31
C ARG A 122 -17.28 -2.32 1.79
N HIS A 123 -18.01 -1.69 2.65
CA HIS A 123 -18.03 -2.03 4.08
C HIS A 123 -18.59 -3.46 4.22
N ALA A 124 -17.85 -4.35 4.87
CA ALA A 124 -18.20 -5.75 5.00
C ALA A 124 -17.96 -6.26 6.42
N GLU A 125 -19.02 -6.84 7.02
CA GLU A 125 -19.00 -7.57 8.29
C GLU A 125 -19.67 -8.94 8.15
N ASP A 126 -20.26 -9.22 7.00
CA ASP A 126 -21.01 -10.41 6.63
C ASP A 126 -20.12 -11.49 6.00
N HIS A 127 -19.27 -11.12 5.03
CA HIS A 127 -18.29 -12.02 4.41
C HIS A 127 -17.09 -11.24 3.84
N ALA A 128 -15.97 -11.97 3.69
CA ALA A 128 -14.75 -11.40 3.14
C ALA A 128 -14.92 -11.08 1.65
N GLN A 129 -14.33 -9.95 1.24
CA GLN A 129 -14.23 -9.53 -0.16
C GLN A 129 -12.92 -10.05 -0.76
N ASP A 130 -12.93 -10.48 -2.00
CA ASP A 130 -11.76 -10.99 -2.72
C ASP A 130 -11.70 -10.44 -4.16
N GLU A 131 -10.72 -10.90 -4.93
CA GLU A 131 -10.53 -10.44 -6.31
C GLU A 131 -11.58 -10.98 -7.27
N TYR A 132 -12.23 -12.10 -6.96
CA TYR A 132 -13.15 -12.80 -7.84
C TYR A 132 -14.60 -12.36 -7.67
N THR A 133 -15.02 -12.21 -6.42
CA THR A 133 -16.43 -11.99 -6.06
C THR A 133 -16.65 -10.70 -5.26
N GLY A 134 -15.58 -9.99 -4.94
CA GLY A 134 -15.62 -8.83 -4.08
C GLY A 134 -16.41 -7.65 -4.65
N GLU A 135 -17.29 -7.10 -3.85
CA GLU A 135 -18.19 -6.02 -4.21
C GLU A 135 -17.53 -4.66 -4.02
N ILE A 136 -17.52 -3.85 -5.08
CA ILE A 136 -17.00 -2.49 -5.03
C ILE A 136 -17.96 -1.58 -4.27
N GLY A 137 -17.43 -0.80 -3.34
CA GLY A 137 -18.24 0.10 -2.52
C GLY A 137 -18.51 1.46 -3.16
N TYR A 138 -18.83 2.44 -2.31
CA TYR A 138 -19.11 3.83 -2.68
C TYR A 138 -18.45 4.81 -1.69
N GLY A 139 -18.34 6.07 -2.13
CA GLY A 139 -17.76 7.17 -1.36
C GLY A 139 -16.36 7.57 -1.84
N PHE A 140 -15.88 8.71 -1.33
CA PHE A 140 -14.70 9.38 -1.88
C PHE A 140 -13.44 8.48 -1.95
N SER A 141 -13.11 7.76 -0.87
CA SER A 141 -11.93 6.87 -0.86
C SER A 141 -12.02 5.79 -1.94
N ILE A 142 -13.21 5.31 -2.23
CA ILE A 142 -13.48 4.32 -3.27
C ILE A 142 -13.39 4.94 -4.65
N ASP A 143 -13.93 6.14 -4.83
CA ASP A 143 -13.86 6.87 -6.11
C ASP A 143 -12.41 7.19 -6.50
N VAL A 144 -11.55 7.48 -5.50
CA VAL A 144 -10.10 7.61 -5.70
C VAL A 144 -9.51 6.31 -6.27
N CYS A 145 -9.83 5.15 -5.66
CA CYS A 145 -9.32 3.85 -6.12
C CYS A 145 -9.84 3.54 -7.53
N LYS A 146 -11.14 3.77 -7.80
CA LYS A 146 -11.74 3.58 -9.13
C LYS A 146 -11.07 4.43 -10.20
N ALA A 147 -10.83 5.72 -9.91
CA ALA A 147 -10.16 6.62 -10.85
C ALA A 147 -8.72 6.20 -11.12
N TRP A 148 -8.03 5.74 -10.07
CA TRP A 148 -6.66 5.25 -10.17
C TRP A 148 -6.56 3.97 -11.02
N GLU A 149 -7.35 2.95 -10.69
CA GLU A 149 -7.38 1.68 -11.44
C GLU A 149 -7.84 1.89 -12.89
N ARG A 150 -8.84 2.76 -13.13
CA ARG A 150 -9.27 3.13 -14.48
C ARG A 150 -8.12 3.72 -15.28
N SER A 151 -7.40 4.71 -14.72
CA SER A 151 -6.28 5.37 -15.42
C SER A 151 -5.12 4.41 -15.72
N PHE A 152 -5.02 3.29 -15.00
CA PHE A 152 -4.06 2.24 -15.25
C PHE A 152 -4.53 1.30 -16.38
N PHE A 153 -5.74 0.76 -16.28
CA PHE A 153 -6.28 -0.19 -17.25
C PHE A 153 -6.75 0.45 -18.57
N GLU A 154 -6.82 1.78 -18.67
CA GLU A 154 -7.00 2.48 -19.95
C GLU A 154 -5.80 2.31 -20.90
N ASN A 155 -4.66 1.80 -20.41
CA ASN A 155 -3.47 1.59 -21.22
C ASN A 155 -3.48 0.19 -21.85
N GLU A 156 -3.25 0.13 -23.16
CA GLU A 156 -3.02 -1.09 -23.90
C GLU A 156 -1.51 -1.27 -24.12
N LEU A 157 -0.88 -2.18 -23.37
CA LEU A 157 0.59 -2.38 -23.31
C LEU A 157 0.93 -3.84 -23.53
N PRO A 158 0.90 -4.35 -24.79
CA PRO A 158 1.04 -5.78 -25.06
C PRO A 158 2.39 -6.38 -24.67
N GLN A 159 3.43 -5.55 -24.53
CA GLN A 159 4.77 -5.98 -24.14
C GLN A 159 5.04 -5.84 -22.64
N THR A 160 4.11 -5.26 -21.88
CA THR A 160 4.25 -5.02 -20.44
C THR A 160 3.13 -5.74 -19.68
N ARG A 161 3.49 -6.67 -18.82
CA ARG A 161 2.52 -7.30 -17.93
C ARG A 161 2.03 -6.28 -16.89
N MET A 162 0.74 -6.23 -16.69
CA MET A 162 0.08 -5.19 -15.87
C MET A 162 -0.58 -5.79 -14.63
N VAL A 163 -0.21 -5.31 -13.45
CA VAL A 163 -0.76 -5.74 -12.17
C VAL A 163 -1.20 -4.52 -11.35
N THR A 164 -2.43 -4.52 -10.88
CA THR A 164 -2.90 -3.58 -9.85
C THR A 164 -2.84 -4.26 -8.49
N LEU A 165 -2.07 -3.69 -7.56
CA LEU A 165 -1.89 -4.23 -6.23
C LEU A 165 -2.77 -3.47 -5.23
N ARG A 166 -3.92 -4.05 -4.84
CA ARG A 166 -4.83 -3.51 -3.82
C ARG A 166 -4.25 -3.76 -2.44
N MET A 167 -3.50 -2.79 -1.95
CA MET A 167 -2.80 -2.88 -0.67
C MET A 167 -3.75 -2.76 0.52
N GLY A 168 -3.60 -3.66 1.50
CA GLY A 168 -4.12 -3.51 2.86
C GLY A 168 -3.34 -2.46 3.66
N ILE A 169 -3.66 -2.34 4.94
CA ILE A 169 -2.93 -1.48 5.85
C ILE A 169 -1.57 -2.12 6.14
N ALA A 170 -0.50 -1.56 5.58
CA ALA A 170 0.85 -2.02 5.86
C ALA A 170 1.19 -1.74 7.33
N LEU A 171 1.45 -2.82 8.07
CA LEU A 171 1.92 -2.76 9.43
C LEU A 171 3.44 -2.87 9.43
N GLY A 172 4.09 -1.87 9.97
CA GLY A 172 5.53 -1.84 10.09
C GLY A 172 5.97 -0.94 11.23
N ARG A 173 7.28 -1.00 11.52
CA ARG A 173 7.84 -0.40 12.71
C ARG A 173 7.94 1.12 12.67
N THR A 174 8.42 1.66 11.55
CA THR A 174 8.93 3.04 11.50
C THR A 174 7.90 4.04 10.98
N ASP A 175 6.92 3.59 10.19
CA ASP A 175 5.90 4.45 9.59
C ASP A 175 4.59 3.67 9.36
N GLY A 176 3.60 4.32 8.77
CA GLY A 176 2.29 3.75 8.50
C GLY A 176 1.32 3.86 9.68
N ALA A 177 0.44 2.86 9.80
CA ALA A 177 -0.62 2.85 10.81
C ALA A 177 -0.13 2.36 12.19
N PHE A 178 0.78 1.40 12.22
CA PHE A 178 1.18 0.72 13.45
C PHE A 178 1.78 1.64 14.51
N PRO A 179 2.74 2.55 14.22
CA PRO A 179 3.26 3.47 15.23
C PRO A 179 2.19 4.37 15.87
N ARG A 180 1.16 4.74 15.10
CA ARG A 180 0.03 5.54 15.59
C ARG A 180 -0.84 4.75 16.56
N LEU A 181 -1.16 3.50 16.21
CA LEU A 181 -1.92 2.60 17.07
C LEU A 181 -1.14 2.30 18.37
N LEU A 182 0.16 2.06 18.24
CA LEU A 182 1.05 1.85 19.38
C LEU A 182 1.10 3.07 20.31
N ASN A 183 1.12 4.28 19.77
CA ASN A 183 1.08 5.49 20.57
C ASN A 183 -0.23 5.62 21.35
N LEU A 184 -1.37 5.26 20.78
CA LEU A 184 -2.64 5.19 21.50
C LEU A 184 -2.55 4.18 22.67
N VAL A 185 -1.96 3.01 22.42
CA VAL A 185 -1.74 1.99 23.48
C VAL A 185 -0.87 2.55 24.60
N LYS A 186 0.25 3.20 24.28
CA LYS A 186 1.16 3.83 25.26
C LYS A 186 0.47 4.88 26.13
N LEU A 187 -0.52 5.60 25.58
CA LEU A 187 -1.30 6.63 26.29
C LEU A 187 -2.52 6.05 27.04
N GLY A 188 -2.68 4.72 27.10
CA GLY A 188 -3.84 4.08 27.75
C GLY A 188 -5.12 4.12 26.91
N LEU A 189 -5.09 4.71 25.71
CA LEU A 189 -6.22 4.85 24.77
C LEU A 189 -6.28 3.67 23.79
N GLY A 190 -5.60 2.58 24.08
CA GLY A 190 -5.53 1.39 23.23
C GLY A 190 -6.74 0.46 23.32
N GLY A 191 -7.92 0.92 23.76
CA GLY A 191 -9.17 0.17 23.71
C GLY A 191 -9.72 0.05 22.29
N ARG A 192 -10.86 -0.68 22.14
CA ARG A 192 -11.57 -0.73 20.86
C ARG A 192 -11.96 0.66 20.38
N GLN A 193 -11.90 0.86 19.07
CA GLN A 193 -12.29 2.09 18.41
C GLN A 193 -13.68 1.89 17.77
N GLY A 194 -14.63 2.78 18.06
CA GLY A 194 -16.02 2.57 17.69
C GLY A 194 -16.62 1.39 18.47
N ASP A 195 -17.35 0.51 17.79
CA ASP A 195 -17.87 -0.73 18.36
C ASP A 195 -16.83 -1.88 18.36
N GLY A 196 -15.72 -1.69 17.63
CA GLY A 196 -14.61 -2.64 17.56
C GLY A 196 -14.84 -3.84 16.66
N LYS A 197 -16.03 -3.96 16.04
CA LYS A 197 -16.40 -5.10 15.18
C LYS A 197 -15.86 -4.96 13.75
N GLN A 198 -15.59 -3.73 13.31
CA GLN A 198 -15.09 -3.47 11.98
C GLN A 198 -13.78 -4.22 11.74
N TYR A 199 -13.70 -4.92 10.62
CA TYR A 199 -12.51 -5.63 10.19
C TYR A 199 -11.42 -4.67 9.70
N VAL A 200 -10.18 -5.01 10.01
CA VAL A 200 -8.97 -4.35 9.55
C VAL A 200 -8.22 -5.29 8.63
N ASN A 201 -8.17 -4.96 7.34
CA ASN A 201 -7.32 -5.67 6.40
C ASN A 201 -5.89 -5.14 6.54
N TRP A 202 -5.00 -5.97 6.99
CA TRP A 202 -3.61 -5.62 7.23
C TRP A 202 -2.67 -6.50 6.40
N VAL A 203 -1.43 -6.06 6.27
CA VAL A 203 -0.33 -6.87 5.74
C VAL A 203 0.94 -6.48 6.48
N HIS A 204 1.81 -7.44 6.79
CA HIS A 204 3.13 -7.13 7.33
C HIS A 204 4.00 -6.47 6.27
N GLU A 205 4.86 -5.51 6.66
CA GLU A 205 5.72 -4.78 5.70
C GLU A 205 6.61 -5.70 4.87
N GLN A 206 7.09 -6.81 5.44
CA GLN A 206 7.89 -7.80 4.72
C GLN A 206 7.04 -8.57 3.71
N ASP A 207 5.85 -9.02 4.08
CA ASP A 207 4.96 -9.72 3.16
C ASP A 207 4.51 -8.83 2.00
N ALA A 208 4.36 -7.52 2.24
CA ALA A 208 4.10 -6.57 1.16
C ALA A 208 5.24 -6.49 0.14
N VAL A 209 6.49 -6.52 0.60
CA VAL A 209 7.68 -6.54 -0.26
C VAL A 209 7.80 -7.89 -0.98
N LEU A 210 7.64 -8.99 -0.26
CA LEU A 210 7.72 -10.35 -0.82
C LEU A 210 6.62 -10.64 -1.84
N THR A 211 5.42 -10.08 -1.67
CA THR A 211 4.35 -10.16 -2.68
C THR A 211 4.80 -9.56 -4.02
N ILE A 212 5.50 -8.43 -3.98
CA ILE A 212 5.99 -7.77 -5.20
C ILE A 212 7.09 -8.60 -5.87
N GLU A 213 8.02 -9.15 -5.11
CA GLU A 213 9.06 -10.03 -5.64
C GLU A 213 8.46 -11.34 -6.17
N TRP A 214 7.50 -11.92 -5.47
CA TRP A 214 6.78 -13.10 -5.91
C TRP A 214 6.08 -12.85 -7.26
N LEU A 215 5.41 -11.71 -7.42
CA LEU A 215 4.80 -11.32 -8.69
C LEU A 215 5.81 -11.16 -9.83
N LEU A 216 7.06 -10.75 -9.58
CA LEU A 216 8.11 -10.73 -10.59
C LEU A 216 8.41 -12.12 -11.14
N ASN A 217 8.38 -13.14 -10.27
CA ASN A 217 8.73 -14.52 -10.60
C ASN A 217 7.56 -15.33 -11.18
N HIS A 218 6.31 -14.92 -10.92
CA HIS A 218 5.08 -15.57 -11.39
C HIS A 218 4.49 -14.81 -12.59
N LYS A 219 5.04 -15.09 -13.78
CA LYS A 219 4.74 -14.32 -15.01
C LYS A 219 3.32 -14.50 -15.53
N GLU A 220 2.65 -15.56 -15.13
CA GLU A 220 1.26 -15.89 -15.47
C GLU A 220 0.25 -15.02 -14.71
N ILE A 221 0.64 -14.45 -13.58
CA ILE A 221 -0.24 -13.63 -12.72
C ILE A 221 -0.32 -12.21 -13.26
N ASN A 222 -1.53 -11.74 -13.53
CA ASN A 222 -1.80 -10.37 -14.01
C ASN A 222 -3.13 -9.84 -13.46
N GLY A 223 -3.47 -8.60 -13.77
CA GLY A 223 -4.74 -7.99 -13.38
C GLY A 223 -4.75 -7.49 -11.92
N ILE A 224 -5.80 -7.80 -11.18
CA ILE A 224 -6.05 -7.28 -9.83
C ILE A 224 -5.59 -8.29 -8.79
N ILE A 225 -4.78 -7.84 -7.83
CA ILE A 225 -4.25 -8.66 -6.74
C ILE A 225 -4.47 -7.93 -5.41
N ASN A 226 -5.03 -8.61 -4.43
CA ASN A 226 -5.11 -8.10 -3.06
C ASN A 226 -3.82 -8.42 -2.31
N CYS A 227 -3.13 -7.41 -1.81
CA CYS A 227 -1.98 -7.57 -0.94
C CYS A 227 -2.40 -7.31 0.52
N THR A 228 -2.97 -8.33 1.13
CA THR A 228 -3.43 -8.34 2.52
C THR A 228 -3.03 -9.65 3.17
N ALA A 229 -2.89 -9.68 4.49
CA ALA A 229 -2.76 -10.96 5.19
C ALA A 229 -4.02 -11.81 5.00
N PRO A 230 -3.91 -13.16 5.05
CA PRO A 230 -5.04 -14.05 4.85
C PRO A 230 -6.14 -13.89 5.91
N ASP A 231 -5.75 -13.52 7.14
CA ASP A 231 -6.63 -13.34 8.28
C ASP A 231 -6.81 -11.85 8.61
N ALA A 232 -7.87 -11.24 8.08
CA ALA A 232 -8.32 -9.94 8.57
C ALA A 232 -8.89 -10.09 10.00
N VAL A 233 -8.55 -9.16 10.88
CA VAL A 233 -9.00 -9.19 12.28
C VAL A 233 -9.90 -8.00 12.58
N THR A 234 -10.76 -8.12 13.60
CA THR A 234 -11.53 -6.96 14.05
C THR A 234 -10.64 -5.93 14.74
N ASN A 235 -11.06 -4.67 14.76
CA ASN A 235 -10.33 -3.61 15.45
C ASN A 235 -10.11 -3.94 16.93
N GLU A 236 -11.10 -4.55 17.60
CA GLU A 236 -10.96 -4.96 18.99
C GLU A 236 -9.83 -5.99 19.17
N VAL A 237 -9.73 -6.99 18.26
CA VAL A 237 -8.66 -8.00 18.27
C VAL A 237 -7.32 -7.33 18.04
N LEU A 238 -7.20 -6.48 17.01
CA LEU A 238 -5.95 -5.76 16.71
C LEU A 238 -5.46 -4.94 17.91
N MET A 239 -6.32 -4.11 18.49
CA MET A 239 -5.96 -3.26 19.63
C MET A 239 -5.59 -4.08 20.87
N ARG A 240 -6.31 -5.17 21.13
CA ARG A 240 -5.99 -6.11 22.22
C ARG A 240 -4.64 -6.78 21.99
N THR A 241 -4.33 -7.23 20.78
CA THR A 241 -3.05 -7.86 20.44
C THR A 241 -1.89 -6.90 20.64
N ILE A 242 -2.00 -5.63 20.15
CA ILE A 242 -0.96 -4.62 20.36
C ILE A 242 -0.75 -4.34 21.85
N ARG A 243 -1.83 -4.18 22.63
CA ARG A 243 -1.72 -3.97 24.08
C ARG A 243 -1.03 -5.14 24.78
N LYS A 244 -1.47 -6.37 24.49
CA LYS A 244 -0.89 -7.59 25.10
C LYS A 244 0.60 -7.70 24.80
N ALA A 245 0.98 -7.52 23.55
CA ALA A 245 2.39 -7.59 23.12
C ALA A 245 3.25 -6.46 23.69
N TYR A 246 2.67 -5.29 23.94
CA TYR A 246 3.38 -4.16 24.56
C TYR A 246 3.37 -4.19 26.09
N GLY A 247 2.60 -5.10 26.73
CA GLY A 247 2.52 -5.25 28.18
C GLY A 247 1.54 -4.28 28.87
N ILE A 248 0.56 -3.72 28.15
CA ILE A 248 -0.49 -2.86 28.73
C ILE A 248 -1.75 -3.67 28.96
N PRO A 249 -2.19 -3.88 30.24
CA PRO A 249 -3.26 -4.83 30.56
C PRO A 249 -4.65 -4.34 30.14
N PHE A 250 -4.89 -3.02 30.10
CA PHE A 250 -6.18 -2.45 29.74
C PHE A 250 -6.03 -1.28 28.77
N GLY A 251 -7.12 -0.90 28.10
CA GLY A 251 -7.18 0.26 27.21
C GLY A 251 -8.57 0.85 27.23
N ILE A 252 -8.64 2.17 27.32
CA ILE A 252 -9.91 2.89 27.34
C ILE A 252 -10.52 2.83 25.94
N PRO A 253 -11.76 2.32 25.76
CA PRO A 253 -12.45 2.31 24.48
C PRO A 253 -12.71 3.76 24.02
N THR A 254 -12.59 3.97 22.70
CA THR A 254 -12.85 5.27 22.10
C THR A 254 -14.12 5.19 21.24
N PRO A 255 -15.28 5.68 21.74
CA PRO A 255 -16.53 5.60 20.99
C PRO A 255 -16.46 6.47 19.72
N ALA A 256 -17.29 6.14 18.71
CA ALA A 256 -17.27 6.78 17.39
C ALA A 256 -17.40 8.32 17.44
N TRP A 257 -18.22 8.86 18.33
CA TRP A 257 -18.38 10.32 18.48
C TRP A 257 -17.09 11.00 18.97
N LEU A 258 -16.33 10.35 19.87
CA LEU A 258 -15.05 10.87 20.36
C LEU A 258 -13.97 10.78 19.29
N LEU A 259 -13.97 9.68 18.49
CA LEU A 259 -13.12 9.57 17.31
C LEU A 259 -13.41 10.67 16.30
N ALA A 260 -14.67 11.06 16.11
CA ALA A 260 -15.04 12.15 15.20
C ALA A 260 -14.48 13.50 15.68
N ILE A 261 -14.52 13.77 16.97
CA ILE A 261 -13.90 14.99 17.56
C ILE A 261 -12.38 14.93 17.38
N GLY A 262 -11.75 13.82 17.76
CA GLY A 262 -10.30 13.62 17.60
C GLY A 262 -9.85 13.76 16.15
N ALA A 263 -10.54 13.12 15.20
CA ALA A 263 -10.26 13.23 13.78
C ALA A 263 -10.34 14.67 13.27
N LYS A 264 -11.32 15.45 13.76
CA LYS A 264 -11.44 16.87 13.41
C LYS A 264 -10.25 17.69 13.93
N ILE A 265 -9.78 17.40 15.15
CA ILE A 265 -8.65 18.11 15.77
C ILE A 265 -7.33 17.78 15.04
N ILE A 266 -7.08 16.52 14.75
CA ILE A 266 -5.84 16.08 14.07
C ILE A 266 -5.90 16.21 12.54
N GLY A 267 -7.02 16.67 11.99
CA GLY A 267 -7.17 16.95 10.56
C GLY A 267 -7.27 15.70 9.68
N THR A 268 -7.95 14.65 10.15
CA THR A 268 -8.16 13.39 9.39
C THR A 268 -9.64 13.04 9.25
N GLU A 269 -9.95 11.91 8.61
CA GLU A 269 -11.30 11.37 8.44
C GLU A 269 -11.52 10.11 9.26
N THR A 270 -12.69 10.00 9.90
CA THR A 270 -13.07 8.82 10.71
C THR A 270 -13.30 7.57 9.87
N GLU A 271 -13.62 7.71 8.59
CA GLU A 271 -13.75 6.60 7.65
C GLU A 271 -12.52 5.70 7.63
N LEU A 272 -11.32 6.27 7.80
CA LEU A 272 -10.06 5.51 7.82
C LEU A 272 -10.00 4.49 8.96
N ILE A 273 -10.76 4.71 10.03
CA ILE A 273 -10.78 3.88 11.25
C ILE A 273 -12.04 3.03 11.32
N LEU A 274 -13.21 3.61 10.99
CA LEU A 274 -14.52 3.00 11.27
C LEU A 274 -15.07 2.14 10.11
N LYS A 275 -14.51 2.25 8.90
CA LYS A 275 -14.94 1.39 7.78
C LYS A 275 -14.43 -0.02 7.99
N SER A 276 -15.32 -0.99 7.98
CA SER A 276 -14.98 -2.42 8.00
C SER A 276 -14.40 -2.85 6.64
N ARG A 277 -13.20 -3.42 6.67
CA ARG A 277 -12.47 -3.89 5.49
C ARG A 277 -12.09 -5.35 5.70
N TRP A 278 -13.02 -6.23 5.43
CA TRP A 278 -12.78 -7.66 5.45
C TRP A 278 -12.40 -8.12 4.05
N VAL A 279 -11.10 -8.27 3.80
CA VAL A 279 -10.56 -8.59 2.48
C VAL A 279 -9.62 -9.80 2.58
N LYS A 280 -9.71 -10.70 1.60
CA LYS A 280 -8.85 -11.87 1.42
C LYS A 280 -7.98 -11.73 0.18
N PRO A 281 -6.75 -12.22 0.20
CA PRO A 281 -5.85 -12.28 -0.95
C PRO A 281 -6.03 -13.60 -1.71
N ALA A 282 -7.21 -13.80 -2.33
CA ALA A 282 -7.56 -15.11 -2.92
C ALA A 282 -6.58 -15.51 -4.03
N VAL A 283 -6.21 -14.60 -4.92
CA VAL A 283 -5.25 -14.89 -6.00
C VAL A 283 -3.89 -15.33 -5.44
N LEU A 284 -3.37 -14.67 -4.42
CA LEU A 284 -2.09 -15.06 -3.81
C LEU A 284 -2.15 -16.45 -3.18
N LEU A 285 -3.23 -16.75 -2.44
CA LEU A 285 -3.42 -18.04 -1.78
C LEU A 285 -3.60 -19.19 -2.81
N ASP A 286 -4.43 -18.98 -3.81
CA ASP A 286 -4.72 -20.00 -4.84
C ASP A 286 -3.51 -20.34 -5.71
N ASN A 287 -2.55 -19.40 -5.80
CA ASN A 287 -1.31 -19.59 -6.58
C ASN A 287 -0.07 -19.87 -5.69
N GLY A 288 -0.27 -20.17 -4.41
CA GLY A 288 0.78 -20.71 -3.55
C GLY A 288 1.73 -19.66 -2.96
N PHE A 289 1.30 -18.40 -2.80
CA PHE A 289 2.08 -17.43 -2.04
C PHE A 289 2.08 -17.77 -0.55
N GLU A 290 3.27 -17.92 0.01
CA GLU A 290 3.44 -18.23 1.44
C GLU A 290 3.72 -16.95 2.23
N PHE A 291 2.77 -16.57 3.10
CA PHE A 291 2.94 -15.42 3.99
C PHE A 291 3.88 -15.77 5.14
N GLN A 292 4.85 -14.89 5.43
CA GLN A 292 5.69 -15.01 6.62
C GLN A 292 4.91 -14.71 7.91
N TYR A 293 3.96 -13.77 7.80
CA TYR A 293 3.13 -13.33 8.92
C TYR A 293 1.64 -13.47 8.56
N SER A 294 1.13 -14.68 8.68
CA SER A 294 -0.29 -14.94 8.39
C SER A 294 -1.22 -14.52 9.52
N LYS A 295 -0.70 -14.43 10.76
CA LYS A 295 -1.46 -14.08 11.97
C LYS A 295 -1.01 -12.76 12.56
N ILE A 296 -2.00 -11.99 13.05
CA ILE A 296 -1.73 -10.65 13.60
C ILE A 296 -0.83 -10.67 14.83
N GLU A 297 -0.88 -11.73 15.64
CA GLU A 297 -0.04 -11.91 16.83
C GLU A 297 1.43 -12.01 16.44
N GLU A 298 1.75 -12.79 15.41
CA GLU A 298 3.11 -12.98 14.88
C GLU A 298 3.65 -11.65 14.31
N ALA A 299 2.84 -10.98 13.49
CA ALA A 299 3.21 -9.67 12.90
C ALA A 299 3.48 -8.61 13.98
N VAL A 300 2.60 -8.49 14.98
CA VAL A 300 2.77 -7.52 16.06
C VAL A 300 3.98 -7.86 16.93
N HIS A 301 4.23 -9.14 17.19
CA HIS A 301 5.40 -9.59 17.93
C HIS A 301 6.70 -9.22 17.21
N ASP A 302 6.79 -9.51 15.91
CA ASP A 302 7.97 -9.16 15.09
C ASP A 302 8.23 -7.65 15.12
N ILE A 303 7.22 -6.84 14.81
CA ILE A 303 7.34 -5.39 14.78
C ILE A 303 7.83 -4.82 16.13
N LEU A 304 7.46 -5.43 17.25
CA LEU A 304 7.84 -4.99 18.59
C LEU A 304 9.15 -5.60 19.10
N SER A 305 9.52 -6.83 18.66
CA SER A 305 10.69 -7.57 19.18
C SER A 305 12.03 -6.95 18.80
N LEU A 306 12.08 -6.25 17.68
CA LEU A 306 13.27 -5.54 17.23
C LEU A 306 13.56 -4.25 18.05
N ARG A 307 13.23 -4.25 19.36
CA ARG A 307 13.71 -3.19 20.26
C ARG A 307 15.24 -3.29 20.32
N ILE A 308 15.89 -2.30 19.73
CA ILE A 308 17.30 -2.00 20.01
C ILE A 308 17.36 -1.22 21.30
#